data_cde85042368292be866b863092e0e015
#
_entry.id   cde85042368292be866b863092e0e015
#
_cell.length_a   1.000
_cell.length_b   1.000
_cell.length_c   1.000
_cell.angle_alpha   90.00
_cell.angle_beta   90.00
_cell.angle_gamma   90.00
#
_symmetry.space_group_name_H-M   'P 1'
#
loop_
_entity.id
_entity.type
_entity.pdbx_description
1 polymer ?
#
loop_
_entity_poly.entity_id
_entity_poly.type
_entity_poly.pdbx_seq_one_letter_code
_entity_poly.pdbx_strand_id
1 'polypeptide(L)'
;AISAIAGYNDTVLVARNCHKSVYNTLILRGINPEYIYPQTDKNTGINLAINASDVEKALELNNKIKAVIITSPTYEGIVSDIEEISKVVHSRNIPLVGDCAHGAHFGFSDFFPENPVRLGADMVIMSLHKTLPAFTQTAVMCVKSGFVDIDEIDRYYHIYLSSSPSYI
;
A
#
# COMPACT_ATOMS: atom_id res chain seq x y z
N ALA A 1 6.27 -6.53 -3.21
CA ALA A 1 5.12 -5.75 -3.70
C ALA A 1 5.55 -4.74 -4.77
N ILE A 2 6.06 -3.58 -4.40
CA ILE A 2 6.34 -2.45 -5.33
C ILE A 2 7.22 -2.86 -6.52
N SER A 3 8.27 -3.67 -6.29
CA SER A 3 9.18 -4.13 -7.36
C SER A 3 8.51 -4.99 -8.43
N ALA A 4 7.36 -5.59 -8.13
CA ALA A 4 6.60 -6.42 -9.07
C ALA A 4 5.65 -5.59 -9.97
N ILE A 5 5.36 -4.35 -9.59
CA ILE A 5 4.41 -3.50 -10.32
C ILE A 5 5.06 -2.28 -10.99
N ALA A 6 6.29 -1.95 -10.62
CA ALA A 6 7.03 -0.83 -11.19
C ALA A 6 8.53 -1.14 -11.26
N GLY A 7 9.18 -0.69 -12.32
CA GLY A 7 10.60 -0.86 -12.59
C GLY A 7 11.34 0.46 -12.76
N TYR A 8 12.56 0.35 -13.29
CA TYR A 8 13.43 1.50 -13.52
C TYR A 8 12.75 2.56 -14.41
N ASN A 9 12.78 3.82 -13.96
CA ASN A 9 12.14 4.99 -14.58
C ASN A 9 10.60 4.99 -14.62
N ASP A 10 9.92 3.98 -14.10
CA ASP A 10 8.47 4.05 -13.95
C ASP A 10 8.09 5.08 -12.89
N THR A 11 6.91 5.67 -13.02
CA THR A 11 6.37 6.64 -12.04
C THR A 11 5.27 6.00 -11.21
N VAL A 12 5.29 6.21 -9.90
CA VAL A 12 4.26 5.77 -8.96
C VAL A 12 3.78 6.91 -8.08
N LEU A 13 2.51 6.94 -7.75
CA LEU A 13 1.94 7.90 -6.79
C LEU A 13 2.02 7.30 -5.38
N VAL A 14 2.61 8.02 -4.44
CA VAL A 14 2.89 7.53 -3.09
C VAL A 14 2.39 8.50 -2.03
N ALA A 15 1.63 8.00 -1.05
CA ALA A 15 1.30 8.79 0.13
C ALA A 15 2.59 9.19 0.89
N ARG A 16 2.78 10.50 1.13
CA ARG A 16 4.05 11.02 1.68
C ARG A 16 4.33 10.55 3.11
N ASN A 17 3.33 10.08 3.83
CA ASN A 17 3.44 9.48 5.15
C ASN A 17 3.70 7.96 5.13
N CYS A 18 4.15 7.41 4.00
CA CYS A 18 4.45 5.99 3.87
C CYS A 18 5.67 5.57 4.71
N HIS A 19 5.75 4.27 4.98
CA HIS A 19 6.87 3.68 5.70
C HIS A 19 8.18 3.78 4.91
N LYS A 20 9.31 3.86 5.61
CA LYS A 20 10.66 3.96 5.01
C LYS A 20 10.99 2.86 3.99
N SER A 21 10.40 1.67 4.12
CA SER A 21 10.58 0.58 3.16
C SER A 21 10.09 0.92 1.75
N VAL A 22 9.06 1.76 1.64
CA VAL A 22 8.59 2.25 0.34
C VAL A 22 9.67 3.12 -0.29
N TYR A 23 10.18 4.13 0.41
CA TYR A 23 11.26 4.99 -0.09
C TYR A 23 12.51 4.20 -0.48
N ASN A 24 12.93 3.25 0.36
CA ASN A 24 14.08 2.42 0.07
C ASN A 24 13.87 1.61 -1.23
N THR A 25 12.67 1.08 -1.45
CA THR A 25 12.36 0.35 -2.68
C THR A 25 12.41 1.27 -3.91
N LEU A 26 11.85 2.48 -3.80
CA LEU A 26 11.90 3.46 -4.89
C LEU A 26 13.34 3.77 -5.31
N ILE A 27 14.22 4.02 -4.32
CA ILE A 27 15.64 4.30 -4.55
C ILE A 27 16.34 3.08 -5.18
N LEU A 28 16.20 1.90 -4.57
CA LEU A 28 16.88 0.69 -5.03
C LEU A 28 16.46 0.26 -6.44
N ARG A 29 15.22 0.55 -6.81
CA ARG A 29 14.65 0.17 -8.11
C ARG A 29 14.72 1.28 -9.16
N GLY A 30 15.15 2.49 -8.78
CA GLY A 30 15.16 3.65 -9.67
C GLY A 30 13.76 4.02 -10.16
N ILE A 31 12.76 3.92 -9.26
CA ILE A 31 11.37 4.29 -9.52
C ILE A 31 11.17 5.75 -9.15
N ASN A 32 10.49 6.51 -9.99
CA ASN A 32 10.20 7.92 -9.78
C ASN A 32 8.94 8.09 -8.95
N PRO A 33 9.01 8.66 -7.74
CA PRO A 33 7.82 8.93 -6.96
C PRO A 33 7.18 10.27 -7.32
N GLU A 34 5.88 10.30 -7.47
CA GLU A 34 5.06 11.47 -7.21
C GLU A 34 4.43 11.33 -5.82
N TYR A 35 4.36 12.44 -5.09
CA TYR A 35 3.87 12.39 -3.72
C TYR A 35 2.51 13.05 -3.58
N ILE A 36 1.60 12.34 -2.90
CA ILE A 36 0.38 12.90 -2.38
C ILE A 36 0.56 13.18 -0.88
N TYR A 37 0.24 14.39 -0.46
CA TYR A 37 0.45 14.84 0.90
C TYR A 37 -0.86 14.78 1.68
N PRO A 38 -0.94 14.01 2.78
CA PRO A 38 -2.10 14.07 3.66
C PRO A 38 -2.21 15.47 4.27
N GLN A 39 -3.42 15.89 4.55
CA GLN A 39 -3.63 17.06 5.40
C GLN A 39 -3.16 16.73 6.81
N THR A 40 -2.77 17.76 7.56
CA THR A 40 -2.35 17.62 8.96
C THR A 40 -3.36 18.30 9.85
N ASP A 41 -3.83 17.62 10.88
CA ASP A 41 -4.65 18.24 11.91
C ASP A 41 -3.83 19.31 12.67
N LYS A 42 -4.36 20.52 12.73
CA LYS A 42 -3.63 21.67 13.27
C LYS A 42 -3.41 21.61 14.78
N ASN A 43 -4.23 20.87 15.50
CA ASN A 43 -4.17 20.78 16.95
C ASN A 43 -3.23 19.68 17.42
N THR A 44 -3.25 18.54 16.73
CA THR A 44 -2.49 17.34 17.12
C THR A 44 -1.22 17.13 16.31
N GLY A 45 -1.10 17.76 15.13
CA GLY A 45 0.00 17.51 14.19
C GLY A 45 -0.09 16.14 13.47
N ILE A 46 -1.19 15.41 13.64
CA ILE A 46 -1.39 14.08 13.06
C ILE A 46 -1.78 14.21 11.58
N ASN A 47 -1.18 13.38 10.75
CA ASN A 47 -1.58 13.25 9.34
C ASN A 47 -2.95 12.60 9.21
N LEU A 48 -3.85 13.25 8.48
CA LEU A 48 -5.19 12.77 8.20
C LEU A 48 -5.21 11.78 7.03
N ALA A 49 -6.40 11.29 6.71
CA ALA A 49 -6.63 10.38 5.60
C ALA A 49 -6.22 11.00 4.25
N ILE A 50 -5.81 10.16 3.32
CA ILE A 50 -5.71 10.53 1.90
C ILE A 50 -7.13 10.52 1.31
N ASN A 51 -7.49 11.58 0.60
CA ASN A 51 -8.79 11.68 -0.05
C ASN A 51 -8.75 11.12 -1.49
N ALA A 52 -9.79 10.44 -1.91
CA ALA A 52 -9.92 9.94 -3.29
C ALA A 52 -9.83 11.07 -4.33
N SER A 53 -10.39 12.25 -4.04
CA SER A 53 -10.30 13.42 -4.92
C SER A 53 -8.88 13.94 -5.14
N ASP A 54 -8.00 13.78 -4.16
CA ASP A 54 -6.59 14.20 -4.30
C ASP A 54 -5.80 13.16 -5.12
N VAL A 55 -6.14 11.87 -4.99
CA VAL A 55 -5.63 10.81 -5.87
C VAL A 55 -6.07 11.05 -7.31
N GLU A 56 -7.35 11.35 -7.54
CA GLU A 56 -7.92 11.63 -8.86
C GLU A 56 -7.19 12.77 -9.55
N LYS A 57 -7.03 13.92 -8.87
CA LYS A 57 -6.28 15.07 -9.39
C LYS A 57 -4.84 14.72 -9.78
N ALA A 58 -4.13 13.95 -8.95
CA ALA A 58 -2.77 13.54 -9.24
C ALA A 58 -2.71 12.65 -10.51
N LEU A 59 -3.65 11.72 -10.66
CA LEU A 59 -3.76 10.85 -11.83
C LEU A 59 -4.19 11.60 -13.09
N GLU A 60 -4.95 12.70 -12.97
CA GLU A 60 -5.28 13.59 -14.09
C GLU A 60 -4.08 14.40 -14.57
N LEU A 61 -3.25 14.87 -13.64
CA LEU A 61 -2.06 15.66 -13.94
C LEU A 61 -0.94 14.83 -14.58
N ASN A 62 -0.84 13.53 -14.25
CA ASN A 62 0.18 12.65 -14.79
C ASN A 62 -0.36 11.27 -15.16
N ASN A 63 -0.56 11.05 -16.45
CA ASN A 63 -1.03 9.78 -17.01
C ASN A 63 0.07 8.69 -17.10
N LYS A 64 1.31 8.98 -16.68
CA LYS A 64 2.41 8.00 -16.62
C LYS A 64 2.48 7.24 -15.31
N ILE A 65 1.66 7.59 -14.32
CA ILE A 65 1.60 6.88 -13.05
C ILE A 65 1.11 5.45 -13.30
N LYS A 66 1.89 4.47 -12.86
CA LYS A 66 1.64 3.04 -13.07
C LYS A 66 1.01 2.33 -11.87
N ALA A 67 1.08 2.94 -10.70
CA ALA A 67 0.51 2.38 -9.49
C ALA A 67 0.30 3.48 -8.43
N VAL A 68 -0.62 3.24 -7.50
CA VAL A 68 -0.85 4.09 -6.33
C VAL A 68 -0.53 3.31 -5.07
N ILE A 69 0.19 3.93 -4.12
CA ILE A 69 0.64 3.30 -2.87
C ILE A 69 0.14 4.15 -1.70
N ILE A 70 -0.76 3.57 -0.89
CA ILE A 70 -1.39 4.24 0.25
C ILE A 70 -1.10 3.48 1.54
N THR A 71 -0.74 4.21 2.60
CA THR A 71 -0.65 3.65 3.96
C THR A 71 -1.97 3.87 4.69
N SER A 72 -2.69 2.79 4.98
CA SER A 72 -3.97 2.81 5.69
C SER A 72 -4.20 1.46 6.39
N PRO A 73 -4.36 1.49 7.74
CA PRO A 73 -4.29 2.66 8.60
C PRO A 73 -2.88 3.21 8.72
N THR A 74 -2.77 4.49 9.12
CA THR A 74 -1.49 5.07 9.53
C THR A 74 -1.04 4.51 10.88
N TYR A 75 0.15 4.90 11.36
CA TYR A 75 0.62 4.53 12.70
C TYR A 75 -0.33 5.02 13.80
N GLU A 76 -0.93 6.19 13.62
CA GLU A 76 -1.89 6.80 14.55
C GLU A 76 -3.30 6.21 14.44
N GLY A 77 -3.55 5.31 13.51
CA GLY A 77 -4.83 4.65 13.31
C GLY A 77 -5.79 5.38 12.35
N ILE A 78 -5.30 6.36 11.60
CA ILE A 78 -6.12 7.06 10.59
C ILE A 78 -6.34 6.16 9.38
N VAL A 79 -7.60 5.98 8.99
CA VAL A 79 -8.03 5.12 7.87
C VAL A 79 -8.48 5.99 6.70
N SER A 80 -7.96 5.72 5.51
CA SER A 80 -8.40 6.32 4.25
C SER A 80 -9.55 5.51 3.65
N ASP A 81 -10.40 6.15 2.87
CA ASP A 81 -11.48 5.48 2.13
C ASP A 81 -10.90 4.70 0.95
N ILE A 82 -10.48 3.45 1.23
CA ILE A 82 -9.84 2.57 0.24
C ILE A 82 -10.81 2.20 -0.88
N GLU A 83 -12.11 2.10 -0.59
CA GLU A 83 -13.12 1.75 -1.60
C GLU A 83 -13.22 2.86 -2.66
N GLU A 84 -13.37 4.12 -2.26
CA GLU A 84 -13.41 5.23 -3.19
C GLU A 84 -12.08 5.45 -3.91
N ILE A 85 -10.95 5.31 -3.20
CA ILE A 85 -9.61 5.39 -3.82
C ILE A 85 -9.45 4.28 -4.87
N SER A 86 -9.88 3.05 -4.60
CA SER A 86 -9.76 1.94 -5.54
C SER A 86 -10.57 2.19 -6.83
N LYS A 87 -11.78 2.74 -6.73
CA LYS A 87 -12.60 3.10 -7.89
C LYS A 87 -11.88 4.11 -8.79
N VAL A 88 -11.30 5.15 -8.20
CA VAL A 88 -10.51 6.16 -8.90
C VAL A 88 -9.29 5.54 -9.60
N VAL A 89 -8.53 4.73 -8.88
CA VAL A 89 -7.30 4.10 -9.37
C VAL A 89 -7.61 3.12 -10.52
N HIS A 90 -8.63 2.28 -10.35
CA HIS A 90 -9.05 1.31 -11.35
C HIS A 90 -9.64 1.96 -12.61
N SER A 91 -10.23 3.16 -12.49
CA SER A 91 -10.68 3.92 -13.68
C SER A 91 -9.53 4.26 -14.64
N ARG A 92 -8.29 4.25 -14.14
CA ARG A 92 -7.06 4.46 -14.93
C ARG A 92 -6.36 3.16 -15.32
N ASN A 93 -6.95 2.00 -15.01
CA ASN A 93 -6.41 0.66 -15.29
C ASN A 93 -5.03 0.42 -14.67
N ILE A 94 -4.82 0.89 -13.44
CA ILE A 94 -3.58 0.70 -12.66
C ILE A 94 -3.89 0.10 -11.28
N PRO A 95 -2.92 -0.59 -10.62
CA PRO A 95 -3.11 -1.21 -9.32
C PRO A 95 -3.06 -0.23 -8.15
N LEU A 96 -3.82 -0.55 -7.11
CA LEU A 96 -3.74 0.06 -5.78
C LEU A 96 -3.01 -0.87 -4.80
N VAL A 97 -1.94 -0.37 -4.20
CA VAL A 97 -1.17 -1.05 -3.14
C VAL A 97 -1.49 -0.44 -1.79
N GLY A 98 -2.00 -1.24 -0.87
CA GLY A 98 -2.27 -0.87 0.51
C GLY A 98 -1.14 -1.33 1.45
N ASP A 99 -0.44 -0.39 2.08
CA ASP A 99 0.35 -0.69 3.27
C ASP A 99 -0.59 -0.66 4.48
N CYS A 100 -1.06 -1.84 4.87
CA CYS A 100 -1.97 -2.07 5.98
C CYS A 100 -1.24 -2.72 7.17
N ALA A 101 0.03 -2.35 7.39
CA ALA A 101 0.87 -2.97 8.41
C ALA A 101 0.27 -2.87 9.82
N HIS A 102 -0.54 -1.85 10.11
CA HIS A 102 -1.22 -1.66 11.40
C HIS A 102 -2.68 -2.12 11.40
N GLY A 103 -3.19 -2.69 10.32
CA GLY A 103 -4.59 -3.10 10.14
C GLY A 103 -4.79 -4.59 9.90
N ALA A 104 -3.89 -5.47 10.37
CA ALA A 104 -4.03 -6.91 10.15
C ALA A 104 -5.30 -7.51 10.78
N HIS A 105 -5.91 -6.84 11.76
CA HIS A 105 -7.16 -7.21 12.42
C HIS A 105 -8.42 -6.67 11.72
N PHE A 106 -8.27 -5.89 10.65
CA PHE A 106 -9.41 -5.33 9.92
C PHE A 106 -10.25 -6.42 9.26
N GLY A 107 -11.56 -6.27 9.34
CA GLY A 107 -12.53 -7.24 8.83
C GLY A 107 -12.76 -8.45 9.74
N PHE A 108 -12.20 -8.51 10.96
CA PHE A 108 -12.42 -9.61 11.90
C PHE A 108 -13.72 -9.45 12.71
N SER A 109 -14.25 -8.26 12.81
CA SER A 109 -15.57 -7.98 13.38
C SER A 109 -16.11 -6.66 12.85
N ASP A 110 -17.42 -6.45 12.98
CA ASP A 110 -18.11 -5.21 12.55
C ASP A 110 -17.66 -3.96 13.34
N PHE A 111 -16.93 -4.14 14.43
CA PHE A 111 -16.34 -3.04 15.21
C PHE A 111 -15.14 -2.41 14.50
N PHE A 112 -14.42 -3.18 13.70
CA PHE A 112 -13.24 -2.71 12.97
C PHE A 112 -13.59 -2.31 11.53
N PRO A 113 -12.79 -1.44 10.90
CA PRO A 113 -12.90 -1.20 9.48
C PRO A 113 -12.78 -2.50 8.67
N GLU A 114 -13.32 -2.50 7.46
CA GLU A 114 -13.20 -3.64 6.55
C GLU A 114 -11.76 -3.76 6.02
N ASN A 115 -11.39 -4.99 5.67
CA ASN A 115 -10.07 -5.28 5.11
C ASN A 115 -9.88 -4.62 3.74
N PRO A 116 -8.78 -3.89 3.49
CA PRO A 116 -8.53 -3.21 2.22
C PRO A 116 -8.62 -4.09 0.96
N VAL A 117 -8.34 -5.39 1.06
CA VAL A 117 -8.51 -6.33 -0.06
C VAL A 117 -9.97 -6.41 -0.51
N ARG A 118 -10.92 -6.43 0.44
CA ARG A 118 -12.35 -6.44 0.15
C ARG A 118 -12.85 -5.11 -0.37
N LEU A 119 -12.18 -4.02 0.02
CA LEU A 119 -12.47 -2.66 -0.43
C LEU A 119 -11.86 -2.34 -1.81
N GLY A 120 -11.15 -3.30 -2.43
CA GLY A 120 -10.68 -3.16 -3.81
C GLY A 120 -9.18 -2.95 -3.97
N ALA A 121 -8.38 -2.89 -2.89
CA ALA A 121 -6.94 -2.87 -3.04
C ALA A 121 -6.42 -4.17 -3.67
N ASP A 122 -5.48 -4.06 -4.63
CA ASP A 122 -4.99 -5.19 -5.42
C ASP A 122 -3.85 -5.94 -4.72
N MET A 123 -3.05 -5.21 -3.94
CA MET A 123 -2.03 -5.78 -3.06
C MET A 123 -2.13 -5.13 -1.69
N VAL A 124 -2.16 -5.93 -0.64
CA VAL A 124 -2.22 -5.44 0.74
C VAL A 124 -1.15 -6.13 1.57
N ILE A 125 -0.30 -5.34 2.20
CA ILE A 125 0.75 -5.81 3.09
C ILE A 125 0.31 -5.59 4.53
N MET A 126 0.29 -6.65 5.33
CA MET A 126 -0.12 -6.63 6.74
C MET A 126 0.97 -7.23 7.63
N SER A 127 1.31 -6.53 8.70
CA SER A 127 2.23 -7.05 9.73
C SER A 127 1.41 -7.72 10.83
N LEU A 128 1.35 -9.06 10.83
CA LEU A 128 0.55 -9.79 11.81
C LEU A 128 1.05 -9.56 13.25
N HIS A 129 2.38 -9.47 13.41
CA HIS A 129 3.04 -9.26 14.70
C HIS A 129 2.74 -7.90 15.37
N LYS A 130 2.13 -6.93 14.65
CA LYS A 130 1.81 -5.61 15.23
C LYS A 130 0.47 -5.59 15.95
N THR A 131 -0.52 -6.29 15.42
CA THR A 131 -1.92 -6.17 15.88
C THR A 131 -2.61 -7.51 16.14
N LEU A 132 -1.94 -8.62 15.84
CA LEU A 132 -2.44 -9.98 16.08
C LEU A 132 -1.44 -10.76 16.96
N PRO A 133 -1.87 -11.84 17.65
CA PRO A 133 -1.00 -12.69 18.45
C PRO A 133 -0.11 -13.57 17.54
N ALA A 134 0.94 -12.97 17.00
CA ALA A 134 1.89 -13.60 16.09
C ALA A 134 3.33 -13.25 16.48
N PHE A 135 4.27 -14.13 16.16
CA PHE A 135 5.70 -13.88 16.40
C PHE A 135 6.21 -12.67 15.61
N THR A 136 7.24 -12.02 16.16
CA THR A 136 7.95 -10.93 15.48
C THR A 136 8.33 -11.30 14.05
N GLN A 137 8.27 -10.32 13.15
CA GLN A 137 8.52 -10.41 11.71
C GLN A 137 7.45 -11.18 10.91
N THR A 138 6.41 -11.73 11.55
CA THR A 138 5.32 -12.37 10.80
C THR A 138 4.52 -11.32 10.04
N ALA A 139 4.41 -11.50 8.74
CA ALA A 139 3.66 -10.65 7.84
C ALA A 139 2.96 -11.48 6.77
N VAL A 140 1.92 -10.90 6.17
CA VAL A 140 1.23 -11.49 5.03
C VAL A 140 1.07 -10.44 3.94
N MET A 141 1.16 -10.86 2.70
CA MET A 141 0.80 -10.08 1.54
C MET A 141 -0.38 -10.78 0.85
N CYS A 142 -1.50 -10.08 0.81
CA CYS A 142 -2.65 -10.50 0.02
C CYS A 142 -2.58 -9.87 -1.36
N VAL A 143 -2.89 -10.66 -2.39
CA VAL A 143 -2.86 -10.22 -3.77
C VAL A 143 -4.19 -10.60 -4.44
N LYS A 144 -4.79 -9.64 -5.13
CA LYS A 144 -5.96 -9.84 -5.98
C LYS A 144 -5.53 -9.88 -7.44
N SER A 145 -5.95 -10.88 -8.17
CA SER A 145 -5.67 -10.97 -9.60
C SER A 145 -6.44 -9.90 -10.41
N GLY A 146 -5.86 -9.47 -11.53
CA GLY A 146 -6.48 -8.53 -12.46
C GLY A 146 -5.55 -7.39 -12.86
N PHE A 147 -5.06 -6.60 -11.91
CA PHE A 147 -4.13 -5.49 -12.16
C PHE A 147 -2.67 -5.83 -11.85
N VAL A 148 -2.41 -7.01 -11.29
CA VAL A 148 -1.08 -7.41 -10.83
C VAL A 148 -0.72 -8.77 -11.40
N ASP A 149 0.51 -8.89 -11.91
CA ASP A 149 1.07 -10.14 -12.40
C ASP A 149 1.58 -10.97 -11.21
N ILE A 150 0.97 -12.13 -11.00
CA ILE A 150 1.30 -13.05 -9.90
C ILE A 150 2.70 -13.65 -10.08
N ASP A 151 3.11 -13.96 -11.31
CA ASP A 151 4.42 -14.55 -11.59
C ASP A 151 5.54 -13.55 -11.29
N GLU A 152 5.34 -12.25 -11.59
CA GLU A 152 6.27 -11.20 -11.20
C GLU A 152 6.34 -11.03 -9.67
N ILE A 153 5.23 -11.15 -8.96
CA ILE A 153 5.23 -11.13 -7.49
C ILE A 153 6.04 -12.28 -6.94
N ASP A 154 5.79 -13.49 -7.42
CA ASP A 154 6.49 -14.70 -7.00
C ASP A 154 7.99 -14.58 -7.28
N ARG A 155 8.38 -14.10 -8.45
CA ARG A 155 9.78 -13.85 -8.81
C ARG A 155 10.46 -12.90 -7.83
N TYR A 156 9.85 -11.77 -7.49
CA TYR A 156 10.42 -10.81 -6.53
C TYR A 156 10.35 -11.30 -5.08
N TYR A 157 9.36 -12.12 -4.75
CA TYR A 157 9.32 -12.81 -3.47
C TYR A 157 10.58 -13.65 -3.27
N HIS A 158 10.93 -14.49 -4.22
CA HIS A 158 12.13 -15.35 -4.16
C HIS A 158 13.45 -14.55 -4.20
N ILE A 159 13.48 -13.37 -4.83
CA ILE A 159 14.68 -12.51 -4.84
C ILE A 159 14.92 -11.87 -3.47
N TYR A 160 13.86 -11.39 -2.81
CA TYR A 160 13.99 -10.58 -1.59
C TYR A 160 13.84 -11.38 -0.30
N LEU A 161 13.16 -12.50 -0.32
CA LEU A 161 12.99 -13.35 0.84
C LEU A 161 13.91 -14.58 0.74
N SER A 162 14.67 -14.80 1.80
CA SER A 162 15.59 -15.93 1.88
C SER A 162 14.86 -17.27 1.75
N SER A 163 15.52 -18.25 1.16
CA SER A 163 15.07 -19.64 1.13
C SER A 163 15.14 -20.33 2.52
N SER A 164 15.76 -19.70 3.51
CA SER A 164 15.89 -20.22 4.87
C SER A 164 14.95 -19.45 5.81
N PRO A 165 13.71 -19.93 6.02
CA PRO A 165 12.79 -19.30 6.95
C PRO A 165 13.31 -19.42 8.39
N SER A 166 12.91 -18.45 9.25
CA SER A 166 13.11 -18.57 10.68
C SER A 166 12.17 -19.65 11.23
N TYR A 167 12.73 -20.58 12.00
CA TYR A 167 11.97 -21.66 12.68
C TYR A 167 11.77 -21.37 14.17
N ILE A 168 11.88 -20.12 14.60
CA ILE A 168 11.68 -19.72 15.99
C ILE A 168 10.21 -19.49 16.24
#